data_636d7d7e93ae3011a09729aa20f129ee
#
_entry.id   636d7d7e93ae3011a09729aa20f129ee
#
_cell.length_a   1.000
_cell.length_b   1.000
_cell.length_c   1.000
_cell.angle_alpha   90.00
_cell.angle_beta   90.00
_cell.angle_gamma   90.00
#
_symmetry.space_group_name_H-M   'P 1'
#
loop_
_entity.id
_entity.type
_entity.pdbx_description
1 polymer ?
#
loop_
_entity_poly.entity_id
_entity_poly.type
_entity_poly.pdbx_seq_one_letter_code
_entity_poly.pdbx_strand_id
1 'polypeptide(L)'
;MATLFVDKVDPQSGTSLEIGSSGDTITIPSGVTITNNGTQTGFGGANTPSFKAYGGTQAIADNTATVIAYNTELWDTDSDYDNSTYRFTPQVAGKYFVYSIIRVESGSSYNHLELRIRKNGGDMAHGFNSPKY
;
A
#
# COMPACT_ATOMS: atom_id res chain seq x y z
N MET A 1 1.39 -42.92 -12.42
CA MET A 1 1.74 -41.77 -11.56
C MET A 1 2.53 -42.31 -10.41
N ALA A 2 3.71 -41.78 -10.12
CA ALA A 2 4.53 -42.21 -8.98
C ALA A 2 4.19 -41.35 -7.78
N THR A 3 4.06 -41.95 -6.60
CA THR A 3 3.80 -41.26 -5.35
C THR A 3 4.94 -41.58 -4.37
N LEU A 4 5.49 -40.52 -3.77
CA LEU A 4 6.52 -40.64 -2.73
C LEU A 4 5.84 -40.50 -1.35
N PHE A 5 5.97 -41.50 -0.50
CA PHE A 5 5.49 -41.47 0.88
C PHE A 5 6.68 -41.32 1.81
N VAL A 6 6.80 -40.19 2.47
CA VAL A 6 7.91 -39.91 3.40
C VAL A 6 7.38 -39.03 4.55
N ASP A 7 7.93 -39.21 5.74
CA ASP A 7 7.59 -38.42 6.93
C ASP A 7 8.38 -37.10 6.95
N LYS A 8 9.55 -37.07 6.31
CA LYS A 8 10.41 -35.90 6.26
C LYS A 8 11.23 -35.88 4.97
N VAL A 9 11.41 -34.69 4.41
CA VAL A 9 12.35 -34.45 3.31
C VAL A 9 13.37 -33.43 3.79
N ASP A 10 14.63 -33.82 3.81
CA ASP A 10 15.77 -32.98 4.15
C ASP A 10 16.79 -32.96 3.00
N PRO A 11 17.54 -31.87 2.84
CA PRO A 11 18.64 -31.86 1.89
C PRO A 11 19.71 -32.89 2.30
N GLN A 12 20.22 -33.65 1.32
CA GLN A 12 21.26 -34.62 1.55
C GLN A 12 22.56 -33.97 2.05
N SER A 13 22.83 -32.77 1.63
CA SER A 13 23.98 -31.96 2.02
C SER A 13 23.63 -30.48 1.94
N GLY A 14 24.29 -29.66 2.77
CA GLY A 14 24.00 -28.25 2.82
C GLY A 14 22.68 -27.90 3.55
N THR A 15 22.14 -26.74 3.30
CA THR A 15 20.97 -26.17 4.02
C THR A 15 19.81 -25.80 3.10
N SER A 16 19.91 -26.13 1.80
CA SER A 16 18.89 -25.78 0.80
C SER A 16 18.24 -27.05 0.24
N LEU A 17 16.92 -27.06 0.24
CA LEU A 17 16.09 -28.03 -0.45
C LEU A 17 15.38 -27.32 -1.60
N GLU A 18 15.68 -27.73 -2.84
CA GLU A 18 14.98 -27.23 -4.02
C GLU A 18 13.88 -28.23 -4.41
N ILE A 19 12.67 -27.71 -4.63
CA ILE A 19 11.49 -28.49 -5.04
C ILE A 19 10.99 -27.91 -6.37
N GLY A 20 11.20 -28.67 -7.46
CA GLY A 20 10.88 -28.24 -8.82
C GLY A 20 12.00 -27.40 -9.45
N SER A 21 11.85 -27.17 -10.75
CA SER A 21 12.74 -26.37 -11.59
C SER A 21 11.97 -25.20 -12.21
N SER A 22 12.67 -24.32 -12.92
CA SER A 22 12.02 -23.20 -13.62
C SER A 22 10.92 -23.70 -14.58
N GLY A 23 9.71 -23.21 -14.40
CA GLY A 23 8.51 -23.60 -15.17
C GLY A 23 7.65 -24.66 -14.49
N ASP A 24 8.13 -25.28 -13.39
CA ASP A 24 7.33 -26.25 -12.64
C ASP A 24 6.28 -25.57 -11.76
N THR A 25 5.21 -26.30 -11.48
CA THR A 25 4.16 -25.86 -10.58
C THR A 25 4.07 -26.79 -9.36
N ILE A 26 4.13 -26.22 -8.16
CA ILE A 26 3.83 -26.92 -6.92
C ILE A 26 2.37 -26.66 -6.56
N THR A 27 1.54 -27.69 -6.61
CA THR A 27 0.12 -27.61 -6.28
C THR A 27 -0.12 -28.06 -4.86
N ILE A 28 -0.66 -27.19 -4.02
CA ILE A 28 -1.16 -27.50 -2.69
C ILE A 28 -2.67 -27.69 -2.78
N PRO A 29 -3.20 -28.91 -2.63
CA PRO A 29 -4.63 -29.18 -2.77
C PRO A 29 -5.47 -28.46 -1.69
N SER A 30 -6.76 -28.33 -1.95
CA SER A 30 -7.70 -27.79 -0.98
C SER A 30 -7.71 -28.64 0.29
N GLY A 31 -7.75 -27.98 1.46
CA GLY A 31 -7.73 -28.63 2.78
C GLY A 31 -6.32 -28.94 3.30
N VAL A 32 -5.26 -28.72 2.52
CA VAL A 32 -3.86 -28.86 2.98
C VAL A 32 -3.38 -27.53 3.55
N THR A 33 -2.68 -27.59 4.67
CA THR A 33 -2.09 -26.40 5.33
C THR A 33 -0.58 -26.42 5.17
N ILE A 34 0.02 -25.28 4.79
CA ILE A 34 1.44 -25.03 4.88
C ILE A 34 1.71 -24.26 6.17
N THR A 35 2.40 -24.88 7.13
CA THR A 35 2.85 -24.19 8.35
C THR A 35 4.30 -23.74 8.15
N ASN A 36 4.54 -22.45 8.07
CA ASN A 36 5.88 -21.88 8.00
C ASN A 36 6.25 -21.30 9.38
N ASN A 37 7.19 -21.95 10.07
CA ASN A 37 7.74 -21.49 11.34
C ASN A 37 9.03 -20.68 11.18
N GLY A 38 9.51 -20.51 9.93
CA GLY A 38 10.71 -19.77 9.60
C GLY A 38 10.40 -18.41 8.92
N THR A 39 11.44 -17.77 8.45
CA THR A 39 11.30 -16.57 7.63
C THR A 39 10.87 -16.97 6.22
N GLN A 40 9.77 -16.38 5.74
CA GLN A 40 9.32 -16.59 4.36
C GLN A 40 9.81 -15.45 3.45
N THR A 41 10.19 -15.85 2.22
CA THR A 41 10.53 -14.91 1.16
C THR A 41 9.69 -15.26 -0.07
N GLY A 42 8.96 -14.30 -0.62
CA GLY A 42 8.13 -14.50 -1.82
C GLY A 42 6.74 -15.13 -1.60
N PHE A 43 6.41 -15.57 -0.39
CA PHE A 43 5.07 -16.06 -0.04
C PHE A 43 4.28 -14.97 0.69
N GLY A 44 3.34 -14.33 0.06
CA GLY A 44 2.51 -13.30 0.69
C GLY A 44 3.37 -12.17 1.23
N GLY A 45 3.61 -11.17 0.46
CA GLY A 45 4.57 -10.11 0.77
C GLY A 45 4.27 -9.40 2.09
N ALA A 46 5.28 -8.78 2.65
CA ALA A 46 5.13 -7.60 3.48
C ALA A 46 4.07 -6.71 2.84
N ASN A 47 3.36 -5.89 3.60
CA ASN A 47 2.30 -5.00 3.10
C ASN A 47 2.92 -3.95 2.13
N THR A 48 3.31 -4.41 0.95
CA THR A 48 3.95 -3.61 -0.10
C THR A 48 3.12 -3.63 -1.38
N PRO A 49 3.09 -2.53 -2.13
CA PRO A 49 3.63 -1.23 -1.75
C PRO A 49 2.78 -0.54 -0.70
N SER A 50 3.42 0.15 0.22
CA SER A 50 2.77 0.97 1.24
C SER A 50 3.61 2.20 1.56
N PHE A 51 2.96 3.31 1.90
CA PHE A 51 3.63 4.54 2.29
C PHE A 51 2.93 5.23 3.45
N LYS A 52 3.65 6.10 4.12
CA LYS A 52 3.10 7.10 5.03
C LYS A 52 3.88 8.40 4.90
N ALA A 53 3.15 9.47 4.65
CA ALA A 53 3.70 10.81 4.57
C ALA A 53 2.84 11.78 5.38
N TYR A 54 3.44 12.89 5.79
CA TYR A 54 2.75 13.99 6.43
C TYR A 54 3.26 15.34 5.89
N GLY A 55 2.49 16.39 6.13
CA GLY A 55 2.86 17.75 5.80
C GLY A 55 2.71 18.68 7.00
N GLY A 56 3.33 19.85 6.90
CA GLY A 56 3.13 20.95 7.84
C GLY A 56 1.93 21.81 7.49
N THR A 57 1.91 23.01 8.03
CA THR A 57 0.89 24.01 7.71
C THR A 57 1.04 24.47 6.26
N GLN A 58 -0.07 24.48 5.53
CA GLN A 58 -0.15 24.94 4.15
C GLN A 58 -1.29 25.97 4.03
N ALA A 59 -0.99 27.11 3.43
CA ALA A 59 -2.02 28.08 3.09
C ALA A 59 -2.76 27.64 1.82
N ILE A 60 -4.07 27.64 1.88
CA ILE A 60 -4.95 27.33 0.76
C ILE A 60 -5.65 28.62 0.36
N ALA A 61 -5.49 29.02 -0.89
CA ALA A 61 -6.17 30.19 -1.42
C ALA A 61 -7.67 29.92 -1.56
N ASP A 62 -8.47 30.95 -1.32
CA ASP A 62 -9.92 30.87 -1.46
C ASP A 62 -10.31 30.49 -2.90
N ASN A 63 -11.34 29.68 -3.03
CA ASN A 63 -11.88 29.22 -4.30
C ASN A 63 -10.86 28.55 -5.24
N THR A 64 -9.82 27.94 -4.67
CA THR A 64 -8.74 27.31 -5.43
C THR A 64 -8.53 25.86 -4.99
N ALA A 65 -8.67 24.94 -5.94
CA ALA A 65 -8.32 23.54 -5.67
C ALA A 65 -6.79 23.40 -5.56
N THR A 66 -6.31 22.98 -4.40
CA THR A 66 -4.88 22.89 -4.09
C THR A 66 -4.53 21.49 -3.63
N VAL A 67 -3.42 20.95 -4.13
CA VAL A 67 -2.91 19.67 -3.66
C VAL A 67 -2.31 19.86 -2.27
N ILE A 68 -2.67 18.96 -1.36
CA ILE A 68 -2.09 18.99 0.00
C ILE A 68 -0.68 18.42 -0.04
N ALA A 69 0.26 19.22 0.46
CA ALA A 69 1.67 18.92 0.43
C ALA A 69 2.07 17.99 1.60
N TYR A 70 1.98 16.69 1.39
CA TYR A 70 2.56 15.69 2.29
C TYR A 70 4.02 15.46 1.92
N ASN A 71 4.87 16.43 2.25
CA ASN A 71 6.25 16.52 1.80
C ASN A 71 7.27 15.81 2.70
N THR A 72 6.83 15.25 3.81
CA THR A 72 7.68 14.49 4.72
C THR A 72 7.23 13.04 4.76
N GLU A 73 8.06 12.19 4.24
CA GLU A 73 7.85 10.75 4.19
C GLU A 73 8.34 10.11 5.49
N LEU A 74 7.54 9.21 6.05
CA LEU A 74 7.91 8.37 7.20
C LEU A 74 8.39 7.00 6.76
N TRP A 75 7.72 6.42 5.79
CA TRP A 75 8.16 5.22 5.08
C TRP A 75 7.49 5.15 3.71
N ASP A 76 8.19 4.55 2.79
CA ASP A 76 7.73 4.12 1.48
C ASP A 76 8.47 2.82 1.13
N THR A 77 7.75 1.71 1.04
CA THR A 77 8.36 0.38 0.95
C THR A 77 8.97 0.10 -0.42
N ASP A 78 8.44 0.66 -1.47
CA ASP A 78 8.81 0.37 -2.85
C ASP A 78 9.22 1.62 -3.65
N SER A 79 9.38 2.75 -2.96
CA SER A 79 9.68 4.06 -3.57
C SER A 79 8.62 4.52 -4.59
N ASP A 80 7.37 4.22 -4.27
CA ASP A 80 6.21 4.53 -5.09
C ASP A 80 5.53 5.87 -4.73
N TYR A 81 5.94 6.50 -3.62
CA TYR A 81 5.48 7.82 -3.22
C TYR A 81 6.48 8.91 -3.56
N ASP A 82 6.04 9.91 -4.29
CA ASP A 82 6.84 11.07 -4.66
C ASP A 82 6.45 12.28 -3.79
N ASN A 83 7.33 12.63 -2.85
CA ASN A 83 7.15 13.74 -1.93
C ASN A 83 7.34 15.13 -2.55
N SER A 84 7.69 15.22 -3.83
CA SER A 84 7.75 16.46 -4.59
C SER A 84 6.46 16.76 -5.34
N THR A 85 5.78 15.72 -5.79
CA THR A 85 4.48 15.81 -6.46
C THR A 85 3.31 15.39 -5.59
N TYR A 86 3.59 14.84 -4.39
CA TYR A 86 2.61 14.36 -3.40
C TYR A 86 1.71 13.26 -3.95
N ARG A 87 2.31 12.35 -4.72
CA ARG A 87 1.60 11.28 -5.43
C ARG A 87 2.15 9.91 -5.06
N PHE A 88 1.24 8.99 -4.88
CA PHE A 88 1.54 7.58 -4.79
C PHE A 88 1.26 6.92 -6.15
N THR A 89 2.27 6.24 -6.71
CA THR A 89 2.20 5.62 -8.05
C THR A 89 2.69 4.18 -7.96
N PRO A 90 1.88 3.27 -7.39
CA PRO A 90 2.29 1.89 -7.20
C PRO A 90 2.53 1.18 -8.53
N GLN A 91 3.63 0.42 -8.60
CA GLN A 91 4.00 -0.41 -9.73
C GLN A 91 3.27 -1.77 -9.74
N VAL A 92 2.71 -2.16 -8.61
CA VAL A 92 1.97 -3.41 -8.45
C VAL A 92 0.48 -3.16 -8.61
N ALA A 93 -0.16 -3.88 -9.52
CA ALA A 93 -1.61 -3.78 -9.68
C ALA A 93 -2.34 -4.40 -8.49
N GLY A 94 -3.34 -3.70 -7.95
CA GLY A 94 -4.06 -4.20 -6.77
C GLY A 94 -5.16 -3.27 -6.30
N LYS A 95 -5.74 -3.63 -5.15
CA LYS A 95 -6.69 -2.79 -4.41
C LYS A 95 -5.95 -2.16 -3.24
N TYR A 96 -6.00 -0.84 -3.14
CA TYR A 96 -5.32 -0.07 -2.11
C TYR A 96 -6.34 0.61 -1.21
N PHE A 97 -6.07 0.56 0.09
CA PHE A 97 -6.77 1.38 1.05
C PHE A 97 -5.96 2.66 1.29
N VAL A 98 -6.57 3.80 1.02
CA VAL A 98 -5.95 5.12 1.19
C VAL A 98 -6.82 5.96 2.10
N TYR A 99 -6.21 6.61 3.08
CA TYR A 99 -6.89 7.57 3.92
C TYR A 99 -6.03 8.81 4.16
N SER A 100 -6.66 9.90 4.52
CA SER A 100 -5.99 11.16 4.84
C SER A 100 -6.68 11.82 6.03
N ILE A 101 -5.88 12.44 6.91
CA ILE A 101 -6.36 13.26 8.02
C ILE A 101 -5.83 14.66 7.81
N ILE A 102 -6.74 15.62 7.76
CA ILE A 102 -6.42 17.03 7.58
C ILE A 102 -7.09 17.84 8.68
N ARG A 103 -6.30 18.67 9.35
CA ARG A 103 -6.82 19.70 10.25
C ARG A 103 -6.90 21.00 9.48
N VAL A 104 -8.05 21.61 9.48
CA VAL A 104 -8.27 22.92 8.89
C VAL A 104 -8.39 23.96 9.98
N GLU A 105 -7.58 24.99 9.88
CA GLU A 105 -7.65 26.17 10.73
C GLU A 105 -8.07 27.36 9.85
N SER A 106 -9.11 28.04 10.24
CA SER A 106 -9.56 29.23 9.54
C SER A 106 -9.68 30.38 10.53
N GLY A 107 -9.03 31.50 10.23
CA GLY A 107 -9.23 32.78 10.92
C GLY A 107 -10.47 33.53 10.44
N SER A 108 -11.12 33.05 9.38
CA SER A 108 -12.30 33.66 8.75
C SER A 108 -13.32 32.58 8.42
N SER A 109 -14.56 32.97 8.21
CA SER A 109 -15.61 32.08 7.73
C SER A 109 -15.29 31.61 6.31
N TYR A 110 -15.47 30.33 6.04
CA TYR A 110 -15.44 29.77 4.68
C TYR A 110 -16.84 29.28 4.32
N ASN A 111 -17.20 29.44 3.06
CA ASN A 111 -18.51 29.01 2.56
C ASN A 111 -18.53 27.52 2.20
N HIS A 112 -17.40 27.00 1.80
CA HIS A 112 -17.28 25.63 1.35
C HIS A 112 -15.87 25.10 1.58
N LEU A 113 -15.77 23.91 2.11
CA LEU A 113 -14.53 23.14 2.18
C LEU A 113 -14.79 21.75 1.62
N GLU A 114 -14.03 21.37 0.63
CA GLU A 114 -14.09 20.05 0.03
C GLU A 114 -12.71 19.40 0.05
N LEU A 115 -12.65 18.18 0.56
CA LEU A 115 -11.47 17.33 0.52
C LEU A 115 -11.72 16.21 -0.46
N ARG A 116 -10.74 15.93 -1.33
CA ARG A 116 -10.85 14.90 -2.37
C ARG A 116 -9.65 13.99 -2.36
N ILE A 117 -9.89 12.69 -2.44
CA ILE A 117 -8.88 11.70 -2.83
C ILE A 117 -9.08 11.44 -4.32
N ARG A 118 -8.01 11.59 -5.11
CA ARG A 118 -8.07 11.50 -6.56
C ARG A 118 -7.20 10.36 -7.10
N LYS A 119 -7.69 9.68 -8.13
CA LYS A 119 -6.95 8.69 -8.89
C LYS A 119 -6.94 9.10 -10.36
N ASN A 120 -5.74 9.25 -10.95
CA ASN A 120 -5.55 9.59 -12.36
C ASN A 120 -6.37 10.83 -12.81
N GLY A 121 -6.48 11.82 -11.91
CA GLY A 121 -7.23 13.04 -12.16
C GLY A 121 -8.74 12.96 -11.86
N GLY A 122 -9.29 11.77 -11.66
CA GLY A 122 -10.69 11.57 -11.25
C GLY A 122 -10.86 11.53 -9.73
N ASP A 123 -11.99 12.00 -9.24
CA ASP A 123 -12.31 11.99 -7.81
C ASP A 123 -12.80 10.60 -7.39
N MET A 124 -12.21 10.04 -6.33
CA MET A 124 -12.53 8.70 -5.80
C MET A 124 -13.29 8.78 -4.48
N ALA A 125 -13.03 9.80 -3.68
CA ALA A 125 -13.72 10.07 -2.43
C ALA A 125 -13.78 11.57 -2.16
N HIS A 126 -14.87 11.99 -1.55
CA HIS A 126 -15.12 13.37 -1.18
C HIS A 126 -15.48 13.47 0.30
N GLY A 127 -14.94 14.45 0.96
CA GLY A 127 -15.37 14.88 2.28
C GLY A 127 -15.86 16.32 2.21
N PHE A 128 -17.01 16.58 2.78
CA PHE A 128 -17.59 17.91 2.83
C PHE A 128 -17.61 18.43 4.26
N ASN A 129 -17.39 19.72 4.41
CA ASN A 129 -17.74 20.43 5.62
C ASN A 129 -18.85 21.44 5.29
N SER A 130 -19.86 21.49 6.15
CA SER A 130 -20.96 22.44 6.02
C SER A 130 -20.48 23.86 6.29
N PRO A 131 -21.00 24.87 5.59
CA PRO A 131 -20.67 26.26 5.90
C PRO A 131 -21.06 26.58 7.35
N LYS A 132 -20.23 27.40 8.00
CA LYS A 132 -20.62 28.03 9.25
C LYS A 132 -21.68 29.06 8.98
N TYR A 133 -22.80 28.97 9.69
CA TYR A 133 -23.79 30.01 9.77
C TYR A 133 -23.26 31.21 10.56
#